data_6d0a1583c338d244cdb57eb41891bb46
#
_entry.id   6d0a1583c338d244cdb57eb41891bb46
#
_cell.length_a   1.000
_cell.length_b   1.000
_cell.length_c   1.000
_cell.angle_alpha   90.00
_cell.angle_beta   90.00
_cell.angle_gamma   90.00
#
_symmetry.space_group_name_H-M   'P 1'
#
loop_
_entity.id
_entity.type
_entity.pdbx_description
1 polymer ?
#
loop_
_entity_poly.entity_id
_entity_poly.type
_entity_poly.pdbx_seq_one_letter_code
_entity_poly.pdbx_strand_id
1 'polypeptide(L)'
;MPNVNLHMGDQQNPLWKTYNESKTLTLPIYKHLKPDSKVFAMGSCFAVEIRQELAKNGIDVYPKYKDIPIDHNEYIIGALPQRDNINYYHTFAIRQEFERYHGIWKQEENDYWKVKDSFWKQSNGEVYQDPYRRTVVGKSPETLKKAIDLVSESTFDGMRQAEIFLITLGLIEVWKKKDNGRYSCE
;
A
#
# COMPACT_ATOMS: atom_id res chain seq x y z
N MET A 1 11.20 9.44 -24.86
CA MET A 1 11.67 10.04 -23.60
C MET A 1 13.14 9.71 -23.48
N PRO A 2 14.03 10.67 -23.17
CA PRO A 2 15.43 10.35 -22.98
C PRO A 2 15.59 9.48 -21.72
N ASN A 3 16.29 8.35 -21.85
CA ASN A 3 16.69 7.51 -20.72
C ASN A 3 17.59 8.33 -19.79
N VAL A 4 17.02 8.83 -18.69
CA VAL A 4 17.82 9.45 -17.64
C VAL A 4 18.33 8.34 -16.74
N ASN A 5 19.53 7.86 -17.00
CA ASN A 5 20.23 6.92 -16.13
C ASN A 5 20.74 7.69 -14.92
N LEU A 6 19.96 7.70 -13.83
CA LEU A 6 20.33 8.31 -12.55
C LEU A 6 21.25 7.36 -11.75
N HIS A 7 22.44 7.10 -12.25
CA HIS A 7 23.45 6.45 -11.43
C HIS A 7 24.01 7.47 -10.42
N MET A 8 23.85 7.19 -9.13
CA MET A 8 24.32 8.04 -8.00
C MET A 8 25.85 8.21 -7.92
N GLY A 9 26.58 7.87 -8.92
CA GLY A 9 28.04 8.03 -9.00
C GLY A 9 28.54 8.69 -10.29
N ASP A 10 27.65 8.98 -11.20
CA ASP A 10 28.03 9.56 -12.48
C ASP A 10 28.16 11.08 -12.38
N GLN A 11 29.39 11.54 -12.15
CA GLN A 11 29.72 12.97 -12.09
C GLN A 11 29.45 13.70 -13.42
N GLN A 12 29.26 12.98 -14.52
CA GLN A 12 28.95 13.53 -15.83
C GLN A 12 27.44 13.72 -16.05
N ASN A 13 26.59 13.20 -15.13
CA ASN A 13 25.14 13.40 -15.21
C ASN A 13 24.82 14.91 -15.07
N PRO A 14 24.12 15.52 -16.04
CA PRO A 14 23.82 16.96 -16.01
C PRO A 14 23.10 17.40 -14.73
N LEU A 15 22.26 16.56 -14.14
CA LEU A 15 21.56 16.86 -12.88
C LEU A 15 22.53 16.94 -11.70
N TRP A 16 23.53 16.03 -11.62
CA TRP A 16 24.57 16.07 -10.60
C TRP A 16 25.49 17.26 -10.76
N LYS A 17 25.85 17.58 -12.00
CA LYS A 17 26.66 18.77 -12.29
C LYS A 17 25.95 20.04 -11.81
N THR A 18 24.68 20.21 -12.20
CA THR A 18 23.86 21.36 -11.78
C THR A 18 23.72 21.42 -10.26
N TYR A 19 23.46 20.27 -9.59
CA TYR A 19 23.37 20.24 -8.13
C TYR A 19 24.68 20.61 -7.45
N ASN A 20 25.82 20.10 -7.95
CA ASN A 20 27.13 20.40 -7.36
C ASN A 20 27.52 21.89 -7.52
N GLU A 21 27.13 22.50 -8.63
CA GLU A 21 27.41 23.91 -8.92
C GLU A 21 26.48 24.85 -8.16
N SER A 22 25.17 24.61 -8.19
CA SER A 22 24.15 25.51 -7.64
C SER A 22 23.67 25.14 -6.24
N LYS A 23 23.97 23.91 -5.77
CA LYS A 23 23.37 23.29 -4.58
C LYS A 23 21.85 23.20 -4.62
N THR A 24 21.27 23.39 -5.81
CA THR A 24 19.85 23.37 -6.05
C THR A 24 19.53 22.35 -7.15
N LEU A 25 18.66 21.40 -6.86
CA LEU A 25 18.16 20.45 -7.84
C LEU A 25 16.92 21.07 -8.52
N THR A 26 17.10 21.55 -9.74
CA THR A 26 15.97 22.02 -10.55
C THR A 26 15.45 20.85 -11.37
N LEU A 27 14.34 20.28 -10.92
CA LEU A 27 13.61 19.25 -11.69
C LEU A 27 12.61 19.93 -12.65
N PRO A 28 12.45 19.41 -13.86
CA PRO A 28 11.39 19.91 -14.75
C PRO A 28 10.02 19.65 -14.07
N ILE A 29 9.25 20.71 -13.88
CA ILE A 29 7.91 20.59 -13.28
C ILE A 29 6.93 20.23 -14.40
N TYR A 30 6.48 18.99 -14.41
CA TYR A 30 5.37 18.58 -15.26
C TYR A 30 4.08 18.60 -14.43
N LYS A 31 3.11 19.40 -14.89
CA LYS A 31 1.78 19.42 -14.28
C LYS A 31 0.95 18.24 -14.80
N HIS A 32 1.14 17.09 -14.16
CA HIS A 32 0.39 15.87 -14.49
C HIS A 32 -0.97 15.80 -13.80
N LEU A 33 -1.11 16.44 -12.63
CA LEU A 33 -2.33 16.45 -11.85
C LEU A 33 -3.22 17.64 -12.25
N LYS A 34 -4.46 17.35 -12.54
CA LYS A 34 -5.53 18.31 -12.75
C LYS A 34 -6.52 18.20 -11.58
N PRO A 35 -7.37 19.21 -11.35
CA PRO A 35 -8.38 19.16 -10.28
C PRO A 35 -9.35 17.96 -10.38
N ASP A 36 -9.60 17.49 -11.58
CA ASP A 36 -10.48 16.35 -11.90
C ASP A 36 -9.74 15.02 -12.05
N SER A 37 -8.43 15.00 -11.82
CA SER A 37 -7.65 13.76 -11.90
C SER A 37 -8.07 12.74 -10.84
N LYS A 38 -8.12 11.46 -11.23
CA LYS A 38 -8.32 10.33 -10.34
C LYS A 38 -6.99 9.64 -10.06
N VAL A 39 -6.54 9.69 -8.82
CA VAL A 39 -5.21 9.23 -8.42
C VAL A 39 -5.31 7.99 -7.54
N PHE A 40 -4.70 6.90 -7.95
CA PHE A 40 -4.45 5.75 -7.09
C PHE A 40 -3.06 5.86 -6.47
N ALA A 41 -2.97 5.90 -5.14
CA ALA A 41 -1.69 5.95 -4.46
C ALA A 41 -1.51 4.77 -3.51
N MET A 42 -0.45 4.00 -3.72
CA MET A 42 -0.13 2.79 -2.97
C MET A 42 1.37 2.75 -2.65
N GLY A 43 1.72 2.12 -1.54
CA GLY A 43 3.11 1.90 -1.18
C GLY A 43 3.38 2.02 0.32
N SER A 44 4.50 2.64 0.68
CA SER A 44 4.91 2.83 2.07
C SER A 44 3.97 3.80 2.83
N CYS A 45 4.24 4.03 4.11
CA CYS A 45 3.49 5.01 4.91
C CYS A 45 3.46 6.41 4.26
N PHE A 46 4.42 6.72 3.40
CA PHE A 46 4.43 7.97 2.63
C PHE A 46 3.26 8.06 1.64
N ALA A 47 2.81 6.93 1.08
CA ALA A 47 1.62 6.93 0.21
C ALA A 47 0.35 7.36 0.97
N VAL A 48 0.26 7.05 2.26
CA VAL A 48 -0.86 7.48 3.12
C VAL A 48 -0.87 9.00 3.25
N GLU A 49 0.29 9.62 3.51
CA GLU A 49 0.41 11.08 3.61
C GLU A 49 0.05 11.76 2.29
N ILE A 50 0.53 11.21 1.18
CA ILE A 50 0.20 11.73 -0.15
C ILE A 50 -1.31 11.65 -0.41
N ARG A 51 -1.96 10.51 -0.12
CA ARG A 51 -3.42 10.39 -0.27
C ARG A 51 -4.16 11.45 0.53
N GLN A 52 -3.76 11.64 1.79
CA GLN A 52 -4.39 12.63 2.66
C GLN A 52 -4.22 14.06 2.14
N GLU A 53 -3.02 14.40 1.68
CA GLU A 53 -2.72 15.73 1.20
C GLU A 53 -3.42 16.02 -0.14
N LEU A 54 -3.43 15.07 -1.06
CA LEU A 54 -4.17 15.20 -2.31
C LEU A 54 -5.69 15.35 -2.06
N ALA A 55 -6.26 14.55 -1.16
CA ALA A 55 -7.67 14.62 -0.81
C ALA A 55 -8.04 15.98 -0.19
N LYS A 56 -7.19 16.55 0.69
CA LYS A 56 -7.38 17.90 1.25
C LYS A 56 -7.42 18.99 0.17
N ASN A 57 -6.70 18.76 -0.93
CA ASN A 57 -6.65 19.66 -2.08
C ASN A 57 -7.74 19.34 -3.13
N GLY A 58 -8.72 18.52 -2.80
CA GLY A 58 -9.89 18.24 -3.65
C GLY A 58 -9.65 17.25 -4.79
N ILE A 59 -8.50 16.55 -4.79
CA ILE A 59 -8.22 15.49 -5.77
C ILE A 59 -8.95 14.21 -5.36
N ASP A 60 -9.55 13.53 -6.32
CA ASP A 60 -10.20 12.23 -6.11
C ASP A 60 -9.13 11.12 -5.98
N VAL A 61 -8.97 10.59 -4.76
CA VAL A 61 -7.85 9.71 -4.43
C VAL A 61 -8.34 8.33 -4.00
N TYR A 62 -7.64 7.31 -4.46
CA TYR A 62 -7.88 5.89 -4.19
C TYR A 62 -6.62 5.23 -3.59
N PRO A 63 -6.78 4.10 -2.88
CA PRO A 63 -8.04 3.45 -2.46
C PRO A 63 -8.80 4.29 -1.42
N LYS A 64 -10.12 4.13 -1.41
CA LYS A 64 -11.01 4.81 -0.42
C LYS A 64 -11.19 3.95 0.83
N TYR A 65 -10.12 3.59 1.49
CA TYR A 65 -10.18 2.70 2.66
C TYR A 65 -11.02 3.26 3.81
N LYS A 66 -11.12 4.58 3.95
CA LYS A 66 -11.93 5.22 5.00
C LYS A 66 -13.43 5.02 4.83
N ASP A 67 -13.88 4.64 3.63
CA ASP A 67 -15.27 4.36 3.32
C ASP A 67 -15.65 2.91 3.64
N ILE A 68 -14.67 2.07 4.01
CA ILE A 68 -14.92 0.68 4.40
C ILE A 68 -15.74 0.66 5.70
N PRO A 69 -16.86 -0.08 5.73
CA PRO A 69 -17.61 -0.26 6.96
C PRO A 69 -16.79 -1.04 7.98
N ILE A 70 -16.66 -0.50 9.19
CA ILE A 70 -15.85 -1.10 10.25
C ILE A 70 -16.73 -1.74 11.31
N ASP A 71 -16.42 -2.97 11.66
CA ASP A 71 -16.95 -3.67 12.82
C ASP A 71 -15.81 -4.10 13.74
N HIS A 72 -15.45 -3.21 14.67
CA HIS A 72 -14.36 -3.46 15.61
C HIS A 72 -14.59 -4.67 16.54
N ASN A 73 -15.80 -5.22 16.59
CA ASN A 73 -16.06 -6.46 17.33
C ASN A 73 -15.61 -7.69 16.55
N GLU A 74 -15.44 -7.60 15.24
CA GLU A 74 -15.17 -8.71 14.34
C GLU A 74 -13.76 -8.66 13.74
N TYR A 75 -13.34 -7.46 13.28
CA TYR A 75 -12.07 -7.27 12.58
C TYR A 75 -11.51 -5.85 12.76
N ILE A 76 -10.22 -5.72 12.46
CA ILE A 76 -9.49 -4.46 12.43
C ILE A 76 -8.84 -4.31 11.07
N ILE A 77 -8.92 -3.12 10.50
CA ILE A 77 -8.26 -2.73 9.25
C ILE A 77 -7.47 -1.45 9.50
N GLY A 78 -6.15 -1.61 9.69
CA GLY A 78 -5.29 -0.47 10.03
C GLY A 78 -5.73 0.25 11.30
N ALA A 79 -5.81 1.57 11.23
CA ALA A 79 -6.36 2.42 12.27
C ALA A 79 -7.67 3.10 11.81
N LEU A 80 -8.43 2.42 10.93
CA LEU A 80 -9.69 2.94 10.45
C LEU A 80 -10.70 3.08 11.61
N PRO A 81 -11.60 4.07 11.57
CA PRO A 81 -11.77 5.05 10.49
C PRO A 81 -10.83 6.27 10.55
N GLN A 82 -9.99 6.40 11.60
CA GLN A 82 -9.16 7.59 11.82
C GLN A 82 -8.08 7.71 10.75
N ARG A 83 -7.36 6.61 10.50
CA ARG A 83 -6.27 6.57 9.54
C ARG A 83 -6.18 5.21 8.88
N ASP A 84 -6.01 5.17 7.58
CA ASP A 84 -5.62 3.94 6.91
C ASP A 84 -4.10 3.72 7.08
N ASN A 85 -3.72 2.56 7.58
CA ASN A 85 -2.33 2.15 7.75
C ASN A 85 -2.04 0.89 6.91
N ILE A 86 -2.71 0.75 5.77
CA ILE A 86 -2.46 -0.34 4.85
C ILE A 86 -1.28 0.06 3.97
N ASN A 87 -0.11 -0.50 4.28
CA ASN A 87 1.15 -0.17 3.64
C ASN A 87 1.70 -1.34 2.84
N TYR A 88 2.38 -1.02 1.75
CA TYR A 88 3.08 -1.96 0.88
C TYR A 88 4.50 -1.44 0.66
N TYR A 89 5.45 -1.96 1.43
CA TYR A 89 6.78 -1.34 1.51
C TYR A 89 7.71 -1.71 0.36
N HIS A 90 7.45 -2.79 -0.34
CA HIS A 90 8.35 -3.29 -1.40
C HIS A 90 7.57 -3.71 -2.66
N THR A 91 8.29 -3.77 -3.77
CA THR A 91 7.74 -4.06 -5.10
C THR A 91 6.99 -5.38 -5.19
N PHE A 92 7.42 -6.40 -4.45
CA PHE A 92 6.76 -7.72 -4.45
C PHE A 92 5.38 -7.66 -3.80
N ALA A 93 5.20 -6.93 -2.70
CA ALA A 93 3.89 -6.74 -2.08
C ALA A 93 2.94 -5.99 -3.02
N ILE A 94 3.43 -4.94 -3.66
CA ILE A 94 2.66 -4.17 -4.65
C ILE A 94 2.27 -5.06 -5.82
N ARG A 95 3.22 -5.81 -6.39
CA ARG A 95 2.98 -6.75 -7.48
C ARG A 95 1.89 -7.77 -7.11
N GLN A 96 1.92 -8.32 -5.89
CA GLN A 96 0.93 -9.29 -5.44
C GLN A 96 -0.49 -8.71 -5.40
N GLU A 97 -0.68 -7.42 -5.12
CA GLU A 97 -1.99 -6.78 -5.22
C GLU A 97 -2.49 -6.70 -6.67
N PHE A 98 -1.61 -6.39 -7.62
CA PHE A 98 -1.98 -6.45 -9.05
C PHE A 98 -2.27 -7.88 -9.50
N GLU A 99 -1.51 -8.87 -9.04
CA GLU A 99 -1.78 -10.29 -9.31
C GLU A 99 -3.16 -10.72 -8.78
N ARG A 100 -3.55 -10.25 -7.59
CA ARG A 100 -4.91 -10.47 -7.05
C ARG A 100 -5.97 -9.81 -7.91
N TYR A 101 -5.76 -8.56 -8.28
CA TYR A 101 -6.69 -7.82 -9.13
C TYR A 101 -6.96 -8.52 -10.46
N HIS A 102 -5.94 -9.08 -11.08
CA HIS A 102 -6.05 -9.83 -12.34
C HIS A 102 -6.47 -11.30 -12.15
N GLY A 103 -6.75 -11.74 -10.94
CA GLY A 103 -7.13 -13.13 -10.66
C GLY A 103 -6.02 -14.17 -10.88
N ILE A 104 -4.77 -13.73 -11.02
CA ILE A 104 -3.60 -14.59 -11.17
C ILE A 104 -3.34 -15.38 -9.88
N TRP A 105 -3.73 -14.81 -8.76
CA TRP A 105 -3.57 -15.39 -7.45
C TRP A 105 -4.76 -15.06 -6.54
N LYS A 106 -5.15 -16.05 -5.72
CA LYS A 106 -6.08 -15.87 -4.61
C LYS A 106 -5.41 -16.27 -3.32
N GLN A 107 -5.72 -15.55 -2.26
CA GLN A 107 -5.31 -15.90 -0.91
C GLN A 107 -6.26 -16.95 -0.36
N GLU A 108 -5.69 -18.01 0.19
CA GLU A 108 -6.43 -19.10 0.82
C GLU A 108 -6.38 -18.95 2.34
N GLU A 109 -7.29 -19.62 3.04
CA GLU A 109 -7.37 -19.59 4.50
C GLU A 109 -6.10 -20.12 5.18
N ASN A 110 -5.45 -21.10 4.56
CA ASN A 110 -4.17 -21.64 5.02
C ASN A 110 -3.02 -20.62 4.98
N ASP A 111 -3.20 -19.52 4.28
CA ASP A 111 -2.22 -18.42 4.26
C ASP A 111 -2.27 -17.57 5.53
N TYR A 112 -3.38 -17.58 6.28
CA TYR A 112 -3.56 -16.72 7.43
C TYR A 112 -2.59 -17.04 8.55
N TRP A 113 -2.07 -16.00 9.19
CA TRP A 113 -1.24 -16.19 10.37
C TRP A 113 -2.10 -16.20 11.64
N LYS A 114 -1.88 -17.19 12.48
CA LYS A 114 -2.34 -17.15 13.87
C LYS A 114 -1.35 -16.37 14.68
N VAL A 115 -1.81 -15.32 15.32
CA VAL A 115 -0.99 -14.45 16.17
C VAL A 115 -1.65 -14.26 17.53
N LYS A 116 -0.84 -13.94 18.54
CA LYS A 116 -1.36 -13.64 19.86
C LYS A 116 -2.19 -12.34 19.79
N ASP A 117 -3.36 -12.37 20.41
CA ASP A 117 -4.24 -11.20 20.47
C ASP A 117 -3.58 -10.04 21.25
N SER A 118 -3.21 -9.00 20.52
CA SER A 118 -2.76 -7.73 21.06
C SER A 118 -3.77 -6.59 20.84
N PHE A 119 -4.83 -6.84 20.10
CA PHE A 119 -5.81 -5.85 19.67
C PHE A 119 -7.01 -5.77 20.61
N TRP A 120 -7.66 -6.89 20.88
CA TRP A 120 -8.82 -6.97 21.77
C TRP A 120 -8.43 -7.34 23.21
N LYS A 121 -7.14 -7.65 23.48
CA LYS A 121 -6.59 -8.01 24.80
C LYS A 121 -7.33 -9.14 25.48
N GLN A 122 -7.82 -10.10 24.71
CA GLN A 122 -8.42 -11.31 25.27
C GLN A 122 -7.32 -12.18 25.87
N SER A 123 -7.44 -12.52 27.15
CA SER A 123 -6.47 -13.39 27.81
C SER A 123 -6.44 -14.76 27.13
N ASN A 124 -5.27 -15.19 26.69
CA ASN A 124 -5.02 -16.42 25.94
C ASN A 124 -5.69 -16.51 24.54
N GLY A 125 -6.16 -15.39 23.99
CA GLY A 125 -6.77 -15.35 22.67
C GLY A 125 -5.73 -15.42 21.56
N GLU A 126 -6.05 -16.19 20.51
CA GLU A 126 -5.41 -16.10 19.22
C GLU A 126 -6.34 -15.35 18.27
N VAL A 127 -5.75 -14.60 17.35
CA VAL A 127 -6.43 -13.91 16.26
C VAL A 127 -5.77 -14.25 14.94
N TYR A 128 -6.44 -13.95 13.87
CA TYR A 128 -5.95 -14.22 12.52
C TYR A 128 -5.52 -12.93 11.83
N GLN A 129 -4.34 -12.93 11.24
CA GLN A 129 -3.72 -11.79 10.58
C GLN A 129 -3.46 -12.10 9.12
N ASP A 130 -3.71 -11.11 8.25
CA ASP A 130 -3.31 -11.17 6.85
C ASP A 130 -1.78 -10.98 6.75
N PRO A 131 -1.02 -11.98 6.29
CA PRO A 131 0.43 -11.85 6.13
C PRO A 131 0.84 -10.85 5.04
N TYR A 132 -0.08 -10.52 4.15
CA TYR A 132 0.17 -9.64 3.00
C TYR A 132 -0.29 -8.20 3.24
N ARG A 133 -1.11 -7.99 4.28
CA ARG A 133 -1.61 -6.68 4.74
C ARG A 133 -1.60 -6.67 6.27
N ARG A 134 -0.43 -6.53 6.82
CA ARG A 134 -0.12 -6.68 8.26
C ARG A 134 -1.14 -6.10 9.23
N THR A 135 -1.76 -5.00 8.85
CA THR A 135 -2.72 -4.29 9.70
C THR A 135 -4.16 -4.78 9.55
N VAL A 136 -4.39 -5.87 8.81
CA VAL A 136 -5.71 -6.48 8.65
C VAL A 136 -5.79 -7.74 9.51
N VAL A 137 -6.69 -7.70 10.51
CA VAL A 137 -6.80 -8.72 11.56
C VAL A 137 -8.26 -9.07 11.78
N GLY A 138 -8.57 -10.34 11.99
CA GLY A 138 -9.91 -10.84 12.33
C GLY A 138 -9.89 -11.77 13.53
N LYS A 139 -10.99 -11.84 14.27
CA LYS A 139 -11.14 -12.77 15.41
C LYS A 139 -11.22 -14.23 14.99
N SER A 140 -11.69 -14.48 13.78
CA SER A 140 -11.76 -15.81 13.19
C SER A 140 -11.30 -15.77 11.73
N PRO A 141 -11.06 -16.92 11.07
CA PRO A 141 -10.76 -16.96 9.65
C PRO A 141 -11.83 -16.27 8.80
N GLU A 142 -13.10 -16.45 9.14
CA GLU A 142 -14.24 -15.87 8.41
C GLU A 142 -14.25 -14.34 8.52
N THR A 143 -14.01 -13.81 9.74
CA THR A 143 -13.98 -12.35 9.96
C THR A 143 -12.74 -11.72 9.35
N LEU A 144 -11.60 -12.42 9.35
CA LEU A 144 -10.42 -11.99 8.61
C LEU A 144 -10.70 -11.97 7.09
N LYS A 145 -11.30 -13.04 6.56
CA LYS A 145 -11.67 -13.10 5.14
C LYS A 145 -12.55 -11.92 4.74
N LYS A 146 -13.57 -11.61 5.54
CA LYS A 146 -14.45 -10.45 5.32
C LYS A 146 -13.65 -9.15 5.25
N ALA A 147 -12.71 -8.94 6.17
CA ALA A 147 -11.85 -7.75 6.18
C ALA A 147 -10.94 -7.70 4.94
N ILE A 148 -10.35 -8.83 4.53
CA ILE A 148 -9.53 -8.95 3.32
C ILE A 148 -10.36 -8.61 2.07
N ASP A 149 -11.58 -9.12 1.98
CA ASP A 149 -12.46 -8.87 0.83
C ASP A 149 -12.81 -7.38 0.73
N LEU A 150 -13.16 -6.73 1.84
CA LEU A 150 -13.45 -5.29 1.89
C LEU A 150 -12.26 -4.42 1.44
N VAL A 151 -11.06 -4.74 1.94
CA VAL A 151 -9.84 -4.03 1.53
C VAL A 151 -9.55 -4.28 0.05
N SER A 152 -9.73 -5.51 -0.42
CA SER A 152 -9.51 -5.87 -1.82
C SER A 152 -10.48 -5.14 -2.74
N GLU A 153 -11.76 -5.09 -2.38
CA GLU A 153 -12.79 -4.38 -3.15
C GLU A 153 -12.45 -2.89 -3.30
N SER A 154 -12.11 -2.22 -2.20
CA SER A 154 -11.70 -0.80 -2.23
C SER A 154 -10.44 -0.58 -3.07
N THR A 155 -9.46 -1.49 -2.96
CA THR A 155 -8.23 -1.42 -3.75
C THR A 155 -8.52 -1.62 -5.24
N PHE A 156 -9.29 -2.64 -5.59
CA PHE A 156 -9.60 -2.98 -6.99
C PHE A 156 -10.52 -1.96 -7.64
N ASP A 157 -11.43 -1.39 -6.88
CA ASP A 157 -12.24 -0.28 -7.37
C ASP A 157 -11.35 0.93 -7.71
N GLY A 158 -10.43 1.27 -6.84
CA GLY A 158 -9.45 2.31 -7.11
C GLY A 158 -8.58 2.04 -8.35
N MET A 159 -8.12 0.79 -8.51
CA MET A 159 -7.34 0.41 -9.70
C MET A 159 -8.13 0.54 -11.01
N ARG A 160 -9.45 0.30 -10.97
CA ARG A 160 -10.33 0.47 -12.15
C ARG A 160 -10.61 1.93 -12.49
N GLN A 161 -10.71 2.79 -11.49
CA GLN A 161 -11.13 4.17 -11.69
C GLN A 161 -9.99 5.14 -11.93
N ALA A 162 -8.79 4.83 -11.46
CA ALA A 162 -7.67 5.75 -11.50
C ALA A 162 -7.09 5.94 -12.90
N GLU A 163 -6.72 7.17 -13.18
CA GLU A 163 -6.00 7.58 -14.40
C GLU A 163 -4.49 7.70 -14.13
N ILE A 164 -4.12 7.95 -12.88
CA ILE A 164 -2.74 8.17 -12.45
C ILE A 164 -2.42 7.21 -11.30
N PHE A 165 -1.32 6.47 -11.44
CA PHE A 165 -0.81 5.60 -10.40
C PHE A 165 0.44 6.20 -9.77
N LEU A 166 0.41 6.40 -8.45
CA LEU A 166 1.51 6.88 -7.65
C LEU A 166 1.98 5.76 -6.73
N ILE A 167 3.22 5.32 -6.93
CA ILE A 167 3.80 4.22 -6.17
C ILE A 167 4.96 4.75 -5.33
N THR A 168 4.90 4.51 -4.01
CA THR A 168 6.01 4.83 -3.10
C THR A 168 6.66 3.56 -2.58
N LEU A 169 7.98 3.50 -2.64
CA LEU A 169 8.77 2.38 -2.12
C LEU A 169 9.43 2.81 -0.81
N GLY A 170 9.48 1.92 0.17
CA GLY A 170 10.01 2.27 1.49
C GLY A 170 11.14 1.38 1.98
N LEU A 171 11.05 0.08 1.79
CA LEU A 171 12.01 -0.89 2.30
C LEU A 171 12.54 -1.79 1.18
N ILE A 172 13.77 -2.26 1.37
CA ILE A 172 14.43 -3.25 0.49
C ILE A 172 14.43 -4.65 1.11
N GLU A 173 14.14 -4.76 2.40
CA GLU A 173 14.04 -6.03 3.10
C GLU A 173 12.71 -6.70 2.78
N VAL A 174 12.76 -8.00 2.52
CA VAL A 174 11.63 -8.78 2.03
C VAL A 174 11.59 -10.13 2.72
N TRP A 175 10.45 -10.44 3.31
CA TRP A 175 10.19 -11.75 3.90
C TRP A 175 9.39 -12.63 2.94
N LYS A 176 9.90 -13.82 2.68
CA LYS A 176 9.27 -14.79 1.78
C LYS A 176 8.73 -15.98 2.58
N LYS A 177 7.45 -16.26 2.45
CA LYS A 177 6.84 -17.46 3.04
C LYS A 177 7.43 -18.71 2.40
N LYS A 178 7.80 -19.70 3.21
CA LYS A 178 8.43 -20.94 2.74
C LYS A 178 7.44 -21.89 2.07
N ASP A 179 6.21 -21.88 2.50
CA ASP A 179 5.13 -22.78 2.09
C ASP A 179 4.61 -22.48 0.68
N ASN A 180 4.37 -21.23 0.36
CA ASN A 180 3.78 -20.81 -0.92
C ASN A 180 4.67 -19.90 -1.76
N GLY A 181 5.84 -19.51 -1.27
CA GLY A 181 6.80 -18.66 -1.97
C GLY A 181 6.35 -17.19 -2.13
N ARG A 182 5.26 -16.77 -1.49
CA ARG A 182 4.76 -15.40 -1.51
C ARG A 182 5.51 -14.50 -0.52
N TYR A 183 5.44 -13.21 -0.74
CA TYR A 183 6.15 -12.23 0.05
C TYR A 183 5.21 -11.56 1.05
N SER A 184 5.55 -11.62 2.34
CA SER A 184 4.79 -10.93 3.37
C SER A 184 5.10 -9.44 3.37
N CYS A 185 4.15 -8.65 3.85
CA CYS A 185 4.27 -7.20 3.98
C CYS A 185 4.53 -6.84 5.46
N GLU A 186 5.74 -7.15 5.95
CA GLU A 186 6.20 -6.75 7.29
C GLU A 186 7.15 -5.57 7.24
#